data_abe3be1c5709c3ea63dfebb77d503a0c
#
_entry.id   abe3be1c5709c3ea63dfebb77d503a0c
#
_cell.length_a   1.000
_cell.length_b   1.000
_cell.length_c   1.000
_cell.angle_alpha   90.00
_cell.angle_beta   90.00
_cell.angle_gamma   90.00
#
_symmetry.space_group_name_H-M   'P 1'
#
loop_
_entity.id
_entity.type
_entity.pdbx_description
1 polymer ?
#
loop_
_entity_poly.entity_id
_entity_poly.type
_entity_poly.pdbx_seq_one_letter_code
_entity_poly.pdbx_strand_id
1 'polypeptide(L)'
;MASPRVHIAARELKGSLSSYASKFGLLELHPVVQAGSTVASPRTNPTLKTLRAWRKETGPAFEFCIVAPPSMRSPRPSDQLDIDVAATLSTVDAVQARTMLVQTLSEVTPSNVWRDRLTKLVERLQRGGTQIVWEPCGLWDAEDAAIFAKKLGIVLCVDPFQSGVPRGPIAYVRLRALGETRSFGAARVEALASELRDRREVYVVVEAPRALTTAQLLGELIRHPPKTGVGTVVARRGAGAAADEEE
;
A
#
# COMPACT_ATOMS: atom_id res chain seq x y z
N MET A 1 5.69 22.85 6.88
CA MET A 1 4.60 21.89 6.63
C MET A 1 4.60 20.86 7.75
N ALA A 2 3.45 20.31 8.14
CA ALA A 2 3.40 19.23 9.13
C ALA A 2 3.99 17.94 8.52
N SER A 3 4.76 17.19 9.31
CA SER A 3 5.27 15.88 8.87
C SER A 3 4.12 14.92 8.55
N PRO A 4 4.24 14.07 7.52
CA PRO A 4 3.21 13.11 7.17
C PRO A 4 2.94 12.10 8.29
N ARG A 5 1.71 11.61 8.39
CA ARG A 5 1.41 10.42 9.16
C ARG A 5 1.85 9.19 8.38
N VAL A 6 2.79 8.43 8.93
CA VAL A 6 3.43 7.31 8.23
C VAL A 6 3.05 6.00 8.90
N HIS A 7 2.42 5.11 8.13
CA HIS A 7 1.94 3.80 8.54
C HIS A 7 2.68 2.74 7.71
N ILE A 8 3.54 1.96 8.34
CA ILE A 8 4.33 0.96 7.65
C ILE A 8 3.96 -0.44 8.16
N ALA A 9 3.79 -1.37 7.23
CA ALA A 9 3.48 -2.78 7.47
C ALA A 9 4.56 -3.69 6.91
N ALA A 10 4.72 -4.87 7.49
CA ALA A 10 5.21 -6.03 6.78
C ALA A 10 4.04 -6.76 6.10
N ARG A 11 4.36 -7.59 5.10
CA ARG A 11 3.38 -8.38 4.35
C ARG A 11 2.45 -9.23 5.24
N GLU A 12 2.96 -9.73 6.36
CA GLU A 12 2.24 -10.67 7.21
C GLU A 12 2.46 -10.37 8.68
N LEU A 13 1.43 -10.62 9.49
CA LEU A 13 1.56 -10.66 10.94
C LEU A 13 2.38 -11.89 11.35
N LYS A 14 3.56 -11.67 11.92
CA LYS A 14 4.40 -12.72 12.51
C LYS A 14 4.41 -12.56 14.03
N GLY A 15 4.06 -13.63 14.74
CA GLY A 15 3.98 -13.62 16.20
C GLY A 15 2.68 -13.01 16.74
N SER A 16 2.71 -12.44 17.95
CA SER A 16 1.56 -11.75 18.56
C SER A 16 1.35 -10.37 17.94
N LEU A 17 0.11 -9.85 18.00
CA LEU A 17 -0.21 -8.51 17.55
C LEU A 17 0.59 -7.44 18.32
N SER A 18 0.73 -7.58 19.63
CA SER A 18 1.53 -6.68 20.47
C SER A 18 2.97 -6.59 20.00
N SER A 19 3.63 -7.75 19.76
CA SER A 19 4.99 -7.80 19.23
C SER A 19 5.10 -7.22 17.82
N TYR A 20 4.06 -7.33 17.00
CA TYR A 20 4.01 -6.72 15.67
C TYR A 20 3.82 -5.20 15.76
N ALA A 21 2.86 -4.75 16.55
CA ALA A 21 2.53 -3.34 16.71
C ALA A 21 3.65 -2.50 17.34
N SER A 22 4.56 -3.14 18.11
CA SER A 22 5.77 -2.46 18.61
C SER A 22 6.80 -2.14 17.50
N LYS A 23 6.66 -2.72 16.31
CA LYS A 23 7.60 -2.60 15.18
C LYS A 23 6.98 -1.93 13.96
N PHE A 24 5.68 -2.08 13.77
CA PHE A 24 4.95 -1.61 12.60
C PHE A 24 3.72 -0.82 13.03
N GLY A 25 3.34 0.17 12.26
CA GLY A 25 2.18 1.02 12.52
C GLY A 25 0.95 0.68 11.68
N LEU A 26 1.00 -0.37 10.86
CA LEU A 26 -0.07 -0.80 9.97
C LEU A 26 -0.13 -2.33 9.91
N LEU A 27 -1.35 -2.87 9.83
CA LEU A 27 -1.57 -4.29 9.54
C LEU A 27 -2.66 -4.44 8.48
N GLU A 28 -2.36 -5.19 7.41
CA GLU A 28 -3.36 -5.64 6.45
C GLU A 28 -4.10 -6.87 6.99
N LEU A 29 -5.41 -6.81 7.02
CA LEU A 29 -6.30 -7.86 7.52
C LEU A 29 -7.25 -8.33 6.41
N HIS A 30 -7.45 -9.64 6.34
CA HIS A 30 -8.54 -10.20 5.55
C HIS A 30 -9.84 -10.20 6.36
N PRO A 31 -11.00 -9.94 5.73
CA PRO A 31 -12.30 -9.98 6.41
C PRO A 31 -12.56 -11.33 7.05
N VAL A 32 -13.36 -11.33 8.11
CA VAL A 32 -13.87 -12.57 8.71
C VAL A 32 -14.79 -13.28 7.71
N VAL A 33 -14.33 -14.38 7.18
CA VAL A 33 -15.15 -15.23 6.30
C VAL A 33 -16.13 -16.01 7.16
N GLN A 34 -17.44 -15.88 6.89
CA GLN A 34 -18.44 -16.69 7.58
C GLN A 34 -18.26 -18.17 7.21
N ALA A 35 -18.60 -19.07 8.14
CA ALA A 35 -18.51 -20.53 7.95
C ALA A 35 -19.28 -20.95 6.68
N GLY A 36 -18.58 -21.48 5.69
CA GLY A 36 -19.12 -21.86 4.38
C GLY A 36 -18.27 -21.44 3.18
N SER A 37 -17.31 -20.53 3.37
CA SER A 37 -16.39 -20.15 2.31
C SER A 37 -15.27 -21.20 2.16
N THR A 38 -15.08 -21.69 0.93
CA THR A 38 -14.11 -22.74 0.57
C THR A 38 -12.65 -22.26 0.56
N VAL A 39 -12.37 -21.00 0.91
CA VAL A 39 -11.02 -20.46 0.99
C VAL A 39 -10.56 -20.39 2.44
N ALA A 40 -10.32 -21.56 3.02
CA ALA A 40 -9.61 -21.67 4.28
C ALA A 40 -8.12 -21.39 4.07
N SER A 41 -7.66 -20.18 4.42
CA SER A 41 -6.26 -20.05 4.84
C SER A 41 -6.13 -20.81 6.17
N PRO A 42 -5.11 -21.66 6.38
CA PRO A 42 -4.98 -22.49 7.60
C PRO A 42 -4.67 -21.68 8.87
N ARG A 43 -4.65 -20.38 8.81
CA ARG A 43 -4.53 -19.49 9.97
C ARG A 43 -5.91 -18.92 10.26
N THR A 44 -6.49 -19.35 11.37
CA THR A 44 -7.77 -18.92 11.94
C THR A 44 -8.02 -17.42 11.71
N ASN A 45 -8.98 -17.10 10.85
CA ASN A 45 -9.46 -15.72 10.70
C ASN A 45 -9.98 -15.26 12.07
N PRO A 46 -9.50 -14.12 12.59
CA PRO A 46 -9.95 -13.64 13.88
C PRO A 46 -11.45 -13.33 13.86
N THR A 47 -12.16 -13.68 14.92
CA THR A 47 -13.58 -13.33 15.07
C THR A 47 -13.75 -11.82 15.24
N LEU A 48 -14.96 -11.28 15.01
CA LEU A 48 -15.25 -9.86 15.28
C LEU A 48 -14.96 -9.47 16.73
N LYS A 49 -15.16 -10.38 17.69
CA LYS A 49 -14.80 -10.18 19.09
C LYS A 49 -13.29 -10.00 19.25
N THR A 50 -12.50 -10.87 18.61
CA THR A 50 -11.03 -10.79 18.60
C THR A 50 -10.56 -9.48 17.96
N LEU A 51 -11.17 -9.08 16.84
CA LEU A 51 -10.82 -7.84 16.15
C LEU A 51 -11.09 -6.59 16.99
N ARG A 52 -12.20 -6.54 17.70
CA ARG A 52 -12.49 -5.46 18.66
C ARG A 52 -11.47 -5.43 19.82
N ALA A 53 -11.04 -6.61 20.31
CA ALA A 53 -9.98 -6.68 21.31
C ALA A 53 -8.63 -6.16 20.73
N TRP A 54 -8.29 -6.53 19.51
CA TRP A 54 -7.12 -6.02 18.81
C TRP A 54 -7.12 -4.49 18.66
N ARG A 55 -8.27 -3.89 18.31
CA ARG A 55 -8.40 -2.43 18.25
C ARG A 55 -8.11 -1.75 19.59
N LYS A 56 -8.60 -2.35 20.68
CA LYS A 56 -8.33 -1.84 22.05
C LYS A 56 -6.86 -1.98 22.43
N GLU A 57 -6.23 -3.11 22.09
CA GLU A 57 -4.83 -3.42 22.40
C GLU A 57 -3.86 -2.47 21.68
N THR A 58 -4.09 -2.22 20.40
CA THR A 58 -3.15 -1.43 19.58
C THR A 58 -3.32 0.10 19.73
N GLY A 59 -4.46 0.55 20.22
CA GLY A 59 -4.75 2.00 20.37
C GLY A 59 -4.98 2.73 19.03
N PRO A 60 -5.29 4.03 19.07
CA PRO A 60 -5.75 4.79 17.90
C PRO A 60 -4.67 5.13 16.87
N ALA A 61 -3.40 5.08 17.25
CA ALA A 61 -2.29 5.39 16.34
C ALA A 61 -1.94 4.24 15.38
N PHE A 62 -2.32 3.02 15.75
CA PHE A 62 -2.12 1.84 14.90
C PHE A 62 -3.24 1.74 13.86
N GLU A 63 -2.88 1.48 12.61
CA GLU A 63 -3.83 1.36 11.52
C GLU A 63 -4.09 -0.09 11.13
N PHE A 64 -5.36 -0.36 10.80
CA PHE A 64 -5.76 -1.57 10.12
C PHE A 64 -6.22 -1.22 8.71
N CYS A 65 -5.74 -1.97 7.71
CA CYS A 65 -6.24 -1.93 6.35
C CYS A 65 -6.95 -3.23 6.04
N ILE A 66 -8.20 -3.18 5.61
CA ILE A 66 -8.94 -4.39 5.28
C ILE A 66 -8.68 -4.75 3.82
N VAL A 67 -8.17 -5.96 3.58
CA VAL A 67 -7.93 -6.47 2.22
C VAL A 67 -9.20 -7.13 1.71
N ALA A 68 -9.69 -6.68 0.58
CA ALA A 68 -10.93 -7.18 -0.03
C ALA A 68 -10.87 -8.70 -0.31
N PRO A 69 -11.94 -9.44 0.00
CA PRO A 69 -12.05 -10.87 -0.26
C PRO A 69 -12.09 -11.19 -1.77
N PRO A 70 -11.94 -12.46 -2.16
CA PRO A 70 -11.84 -12.87 -3.56
C PRO A 70 -12.99 -12.39 -4.46
N SER A 71 -14.24 -12.37 -3.98
CA SER A 71 -15.40 -11.91 -4.77
C SER A 71 -15.30 -10.44 -5.19
N MET A 72 -14.66 -9.59 -4.38
CA MET A 72 -14.44 -8.17 -4.69
C MET A 72 -13.24 -7.95 -5.60
N ARG A 73 -12.33 -8.92 -5.70
CA ARG A 73 -11.16 -8.83 -6.59
C ARG A 73 -11.53 -8.99 -8.06
N SER A 74 -12.70 -9.60 -8.33
CA SER A 74 -13.34 -9.71 -9.64
C SER A 74 -14.85 -9.46 -9.45
N PRO A 75 -15.28 -8.20 -9.27
CA PRO A 75 -16.61 -7.86 -8.78
C PRO A 75 -17.69 -8.17 -9.84
N ARG A 76 -18.22 -9.39 -9.79
CA ARG A 76 -19.38 -9.82 -10.55
C ARG A 76 -20.60 -9.86 -9.63
N PRO A 77 -21.76 -9.35 -10.04
CA PRO A 77 -22.97 -9.42 -9.23
C PRO A 77 -23.26 -10.88 -8.83
N SER A 78 -23.36 -11.13 -7.53
CA SER A 78 -23.64 -12.46 -6.95
C SER A 78 -23.97 -12.31 -5.47
N ASP A 79 -24.72 -13.29 -4.92
CA ASP A 79 -25.02 -13.35 -3.49
C ASP A 79 -23.73 -13.38 -2.64
N GLN A 80 -22.68 -14.06 -3.14
CA GLN A 80 -21.39 -14.11 -2.46
C GLN A 80 -20.74 -12.72 -2.37
N LEU A 81 -20.82 -11.89 -3.41
CA LEU A 81 -20.33 -10.52 -3.37
C LEU A 81 -21.08 -9.71 -2.30
N ASP A 82 -22.39 -9.88 -2.18
CA ASP A 82 -23.22 -9.16 -1.19
C ASP A 82 -22.87 -9.59 0.24
N ILE A 83 -22.69 -10.87 0.47
CA ILE A 83 -22.24 -11.43 1.76
C ILE A 83 -20.85 -10.87 2.13
N ASP A 84 -19.92 -10.91 1.19
CA ASP A 84 -18.54 -10.47 1.42
C ASP A 84 -18.43 -8.96 1.65
N VAL A 85 -19.25 -8.14 0.97
CA VAL A 85 -19.36 -6.71 1.24
C VAL A 85 -19.82 -6.46 2.67
N ALA A 86 -20.89 -7.12 3.12
CA ALA A 86 -21.42 -6.97 4.47
C ALA A 86 -20.39 -7.41 5.54
N ALA A 87 -19.72 -8.55 5.33
CA ALA A 87 -18.69 -9.05 6.23
C ALA A 87 -17.47 -8.12 6.30
N THR A 88 -17.09 -7.55 5.16
CA THR A 88 -15.98 -6.59 5.07
C THR A 88 -16.29 -5.32 5.84
N LEU A 89 -17.48 -4.73 5.65
CA LEU A 89 -17.91 -3.53 6.39
C LEU A 89 -17.98 -3.80 7.90
N SER A 90 -18.50 -4.97 8.31
CA SER A 90 -18.50 -5.38 9.72
C SER A 90 -17.07 -5.51 10.30
N THR A 91 -16.12 -5.95 9.48
CA THR A 91 -14.70 -6.03 9.87
C THR A 91 -14.08 -4.65 10.01
N VAL A 92 -14.37 -3.74 9.06
CA VAL A 92 -13.96 -2.33 9.11
C VAL A 92 -14.42 -1.69 10.42
N ASP A 93 -15.71 -1.84 10.77
CA ASP A 93 -16.28 -1.30 12.00
C ASP A 93 -15.61 -1.90 13.25
N ALA A 94 -15.35 -3.21 13.25
CA ALA A 94 -14.77 -3.90 14.40
C ALA A 94 -13.38 -3.41 14.78
N VAL A 95 -12.55 -3.08 13.78
CA VAL A 95 -11.18 -2.57 13.98
C VAL A 95 -11.07 -1.07 13.74
N GLN A 96 -12.17 -0.40 13.38
CA GLN A 96 -12.18 1.02 13.02
C GLN A 96 -11.13 1.33 11.93
N ALA A 97 -11.11 0.50 10.88
CA ALA A 97 -10.16 0.66 9.78
C ALA A 97 -10.47 1.93 9.00
N ARG A 98 -9.43 2.70 8.68
CA ARG A 98 -9.55 3.91 7.85
C ARG A 98 -9.28 3.64 6.37
N THR A 99 -8.73 2.48 6.05
CA THR A 99 -8.41 2.09 4.68
C THR A 99 -8.91 0.69 4.36
N MET A 100 -9.29 0.50 3.09
CA MET A 100 -9.66 -0.81 2.54
C MET A 100 -8.96 -0.98 1.19
N LEU A 101 -8.25 -2.09 1.01
CA LEU A 101 -7.51 -2.41 -0.20
C LEU A 101 -8.29 -3.38 -1.09
N VAL A 102 -8.59 -2.97 -2.31
CA VAL A 102 -9.17 -3.81 -3.36
C VAL A 102 -8.08 -4.14 -4.38
N GLN A 103 -7.59 -5.37 -4.36
CA GLN A 103 -6.61 -5.89 -5.33
C GLN A 103 -7.35 -6.61 -6.44
N THR A 104 -7.52 -5.98 -7.60
CA THR A 104 -8.23 -6.64 -8.70
C THR A 104 -7.38 -7.71 -9.40
N LEU A 105 -8.05 -8.71 -9.96
CA LEU A 105 -7.40 -9.77 -10.73
C LEU A 105 -7.12 -9.29 -12.16
N SER A 106 -6.24 -10.01 -12.86
CA SER A 106 -5.84 -9.68 -14.24
C SER A 106 -6.98 -9.73 -15.26
N GLU A 107 -8.04 -10.45 -14.97
CA GLU A 107 -9.26 -10.49 -15.80
C GLU A 107 -10.09 -9.20 -15.73
N VAL A 108 -9.87 -8.36 -14.70
CA VAL A 108 -10.51 -7.05 -14.55
C VAL A 108 -9.76 -6.04 -15.41
N THR A 109 -10.15 -6.00 -16.68
CA THR A 109 -9.55 -5.14 -17.70
C THR A 109 -10.12 -3.71 -17.68
N PRO A 110 -9.51 -2.72 -18.37
CA PRO A 110 -10.03 -1.35 -18.44
C PRO A 110 -11.27 -1.19 -19.35
N SER A 111 -12.05 -2.24 -19.58
CA SER A 111 -13.30 -2.20 -20.33
C SER A 111 -14.42 -1.47 -19.59
N ASN A 112 -15.40 -0.95 -20.31
CA ASN A 112 -16.55 -0.24 -19.72
C ASN A 112 -17.31 -1.10 -18.71
N VAL A 113 -17.45 -2.40 -18.97
CA VAL A 113 -18.13 -3.35 -18.06
C VAL A 113 -17.42 -3.44 -16.72
N TRP A 114 -16.08 -3.55 -16.71
CA TRP A 114 -15.33 -3.63 -15.48
C TRP A 114 -15.23 -2.28 -14.77
N ARG A 115 -15.10 -1.18 -15.50
CA ARG A 115 -15.17 0.17 -14.92
C ARG A 115 -16.50 0.41 -14.20
N ASP A 116 -17.62 0.03 -14.80
CA ASP A 116 -18.94 0.16 -14.17
C ASP A 116 -19.08 -0.72 -12.92
N ARG A 117 -18.62 -1.97 -12.97
CA ARG A 117 -18.63 -2.88 -11.81
C ARG A 117 -17.75 -2.37 -10.66
N LEU A 118 -16.55 -1.88 -10.96
CA LEU A 118 -15.67 -1.28 -9.96
C LEU A 118 -16.29 -0.02 -9.36
N THR A 119 -16.91 0.83 -10.17
CA THR A 119 -17.62 2.02 -9.68
C THR A 119 -18.70 1.63 -8.68
N LYS A 120 -19.57 0.68 -9.03
CA LYS A 120 -20.64 0.18 -8.16
C LYS A 120 -20.09 -0.46 -6.87
N LEU A 121 -18.98 -1.20 -6.96
CA LEU A 121 -18.33 -1.76 -5.77
C LEU A 121 -17.82 -0.64 -4.85
N VAL A 122 -17.08 0.34 -5.40
CA VAL A 122 -16.54 1.49 -4.64
C VAL A 122 -17.66 2.28 -3.95
N GLU A 123 -18.75 2.57 -4.64
CA GLU A 123 -19.92 3.26 -4.07
C GLU A 123 -20.52 2.51 -2.87
N ARG A 124 -20.53 1.19 -2.92
CA ARG A 124 -21.01 0.35 -1.80
C ARG A 124 -20.06 0.39 -0.60
N LEU A 125 -18.76 0.44 -0.85
CA LEU A 125 -17.72 0.38 0.17
C LEU A 125 -17.45 1.73 0.84
N GLN A 126 -17.65 2.85 0.13
CA GLN A 126 -17.42 4.20 0.66
C GLN A 126 -18.43 4.66 1.71
N ARG A 127 -19.49 3.92 1.97
CA ARG A 127 -20.57 4.29 2.90
C ARG A 127 -20.14 4.51 4.35
N GLY A 128 -18.96 4.05 4.75
CA GLY A 128 -18.46 4.17 6.13
C GLY A 128 -17.39 5.25 6.33
N GLY A 129 -17.11 6.12 5.35
CA GLY A 129 -16.03 7.11 5.45
C GLY A 129 -14.63 6.50 5.31
N THR A 130 -14.53 5.21 4.97
CA THR A 130 -13.27 4.49 4.75
C THR A 130 -12.67 4.85 3.40
N GLN A 131 -11.37 5.17 3.38
CA GLN A 131 -10.64 5.42 2.15
C GLN A 131 -10.42 4.11 1.39
N ILE A 132 -10.98 4.03 0.19
CA ILE A 132 -10.72 2.88 -0.69
C ILE A 132 -9.36 3.05 -1.36
N VAL A 133 -8.58 2.00 -1.32
CA VAL A 133 -7.29 1.85 -2.00
C VAL A 133 -7.47 0.79 -3.07
N TRP A 134 -7.07 1.07 -4.30
CA TRP A 134 -7.19 0.13 -5.41
C TRP A 134 -5.82 -0.23 -5.96
N GLU A 135 -5.55 -1.52 -6.06
CA GLU A 135 -4.37 -2.09 -6.68
C GLU A 135 -4.80 -2.84 -7.95
N PRO A 136 -4.66 -2.23 -9.14
CA PRO A 136 -4.96 -2.88 -10.41
C PRO A 136 -3.95 -3.99 -10.72
N CYS A 137 -4.41 -5.00 -11.45
CA CYS A 137 -3.57 -6.04 -12.02
C CYS A 137 -3.91 -6.24 -13.49
N GLY A 138 -3.00 -6.82 -14.27
CA GLY A 138 -3.22 -7.16 -15.67
C GLY A 138 -3.02 -6.01 -16.63
N LEU A 139 -4.00 -5.75 -17.49
CA LEU A 139 -3.88 -4.86 -18.65
C LEU A 139 -4.13 -3.36 -18.35
N TRP A 140 -4.23 -2.97 -17.09
CA TRP A 140 -4.36 -1.55 -16.74
C TRP A 140 -3.03 -0.84 -16.98
N ASP A 141 -3.06 0.15 -17.87
CA ASP A 141 -1.98 1.12 -17.98
C ASP A 141 -1.92 2.00 -16.72
N ALA A 142 -0.71 2.41 -16.32
CA ALA A 142 -0.53 3.18 -15.08
C ALA A 142 -1.23 4.55 -15.11
N GLU A 143 -1.24 5.22 -16.25
CA GLU A 143 -1.89 6.52 -16.42
C GLU A 143 -3.41 6.36 -16.43
N ASP A 144 -3.93 5.38 -17.17
CA ASP A 144 -5.37 5.07 -17.23
C ASP A 144 -5.90 4.66 -15.84
N ALA A 145 -5.17 3.83 -15.10
CA ALA A 145 -5.50 3.48 -13.73
C ALA A 145 -5.52 4.71 -12.80
N ALA A 146 -4.55 5.62 -12.93
CA ALA A 146 -4.49 6.84 -12.13
C ALA A 146 -5.66 7.79 -12.43
N ILE A 147 -6.00 7.96 -13.71
CA ILE A 147 -7.17 8.76 -14.14
C ILE A 147 -8.46 8.17 -13.59
N PHE A 148 -8.63 6.84 -13.69
CA PHE A 148 -9.83 6.17 -13.21
C PHE A 148 -9.94 6.20 -11.67
N ALA A 149 -8.86 5.96 -10.94
CA ALA A 149 -8.83 6.07 -9.48
C ALA A 149 -9.19 7.49 -9.01
N LYS A 150 -8.63 8.53 -9.68
CA LYS A 150 -8.95 9.93 -9.40
C LYS A 150 -10.43 10.23 -9.64
N LYS A 151 -11.01 9.73 -10.74
CA LYS A 151 -12.44 9.89 -11.05
C LYS A 151 -13.34 9.30 -9.96
N LEU A 152 -12.94 8.16 -9.37
CA LEU A 152 -13.67 7.50 -8.29
C LEU A 152 -13.38 8.10 -6.89
N GLY A 153 -12.45 9.03 -6.76
CA GLY A 153 -12.03 9.58 -5.47
C GLY A 153 -11.32 8.55 -4.57
N ILE A 154 -10.65 7.55 -5.16
CA ILE A 154 -9.94 6.49 -4.45
C ILE A 154 -8.43 6.62 -4.60
N VAL A 155 -7.67 5.98 -3.72
CA VAL A 155 -6.20 5.98 -3.75
C VAL A 155 -5.72 4.82 -4.62
N LEU A 156 -4.80 5.09 -5.54
CA LEU A 156 -4.13 4.05 -6.32
C LEU A 156 -2.96 3.49 -5.50
N CYS A 157 -2.96 2.17 -5.30
CA CYS A 157 -1.82 1.44 -4.75
C CYS A 157 -0.85 1.06 -5.87
N VAL A 158 0.42 1.39 -5.69
CA VAL A 158 1.47 1.12 -6.69
C VAL A 158 2.71 0.51 -6.05
N ASP A 159 3.51 -0.18 -6.87
CA ASP A 159 4.93 -0.37 -6.59
C ASP A 159 5.69 0.88 -7.08
N PRO A 160 6.22 1.72 -6.17
CA PRO A 160 6.82 3.00 -6.54
C PRO A 160 8.07 2.84 -7.39
N PHE A 161 8.70 1.66 -7.35
CA PHE A 161 9.89 1.37 -8.15
C PHE A 161 9.59 0.94 -9.58
N GLN A 162 8.31 0.70 -9.89
CA GLN A 162 7.85 0.36 -11.24
C GLN A 162 7.09 1.52 -11.90
N SER A 163 6.23 2.20 -11.16
CA SER A 163 5.29 3.17 -11.74
C SER A 163 5.43 4.59 -11.15
N GLY A 164 6.34 4.82 -10.17
CA GLY A 164 6.35 6.07 -9.41
C GLY A 164 5.15 6.20 -8.47
N VAL A 165 5.11 7.25 -7.66
CA VAL A 165 4.02 7.48 -6.70
C VAL A 165 3.01 8.49 -7.28
N PRO A 166 1.73 8.15 -7.45
CA PRO A 166 0.71 9.08 -7.95
C PRO A 166 0.61 10.33 -7.07
N ARG A 167 0.34 11.48 -7.69
CA ARG A 167 0.15 12.74 -6.96
C ARG A 167 -1.12 12.70 -6.12
N GLY A 168 -1.09 13.28 -4.93
CA GLY A 168 -2.25 13.36 -4.04
C GLY A 168 -1.85 13.50 -2.56
N PRO A 169 -2.79 13.76 -1.67
CA PRO A 169 -2.51 13.94 -0.24
C PRO A 169 -2.23 12.61 0.49
N ILE A 170 -2.66 11.51 -0.08
CA ILE A 170 -2.50 10.16 0.48
C ILE A 170 -1.71 9.32 -0.53
N ALA A 171 -0.71 8.60 -0.05
CA ALA A 171 0.01 7.60 -0.83
C ALA A 171 -0.16 6.22 -0.19
N TYR A 172 -0.45 5.20 -1.02
CA TYR A 172 -0.40 3.80 -0.62
C TYR A 172 0.56 3.06 -1.56
N VAL A 173 1.66 2.58 -1.02
CA VAL A 173 2.71 1.95 -1.82
C VAL A 173 3.06 0.57 -1.29
N ARG A 174 3.41 -0.32 -2.20
CA ARG A 174 3.78 -1.70 -1.93
C ARG A 174 5.18 -1.96 -2.46
N LEU A 175 6.14 -2.13 -1.56
CA LEU A 175 7.54 -2.35 -1.90
C LEU A 175 7.78 -3.85 -2.08
N ARG A 176 7.87 -4.29 -3.33
CA ARG A 176 8.14 -5.68 -3.67
C ARG A 176 9.62 -5.88 -3.97
N ALA A 177 10.31 -6.63 -3.13
CA ALA A 177 11.69 -7.02 -3.38
C ALA A 177 11.74 -8.12 -4.43
N LEU A 178 12.26 -7.79 -5.61
CA LEU A 178 12.44 -8.70 -6.72
C LEU A 178 13.90 -9.17 -6.79
N GLY A 179 14.12 -10.44 -7.13
CA GLY A 179 15.44 -10.99 -7.35
C GLY A 179 16.10 -11.62 -6.10
N GLU A 180 17.35 -12.05 -6.26
CA GLU A 180 18.10 -12.82 -5.25
C GLU A 180 18.45 -12.01 -4.02
N THR A 181 18.78 -10.74 -4.15
CA THR A 181 19.18 -9.87 -3.03
C THR A 181 18.05 -9.57 -2.08
N ARG A 182 16.80 -9.65 -2.54
CA ARG A 182 15.56 -9.46 -1.75
C ARG A 182 15.62 -8.25 -0.79
N SER A 183 16.34 -7.21 -1.19
CA SER A 183 16.52 -5.99 -0.40
C SER A 183 16.45 -4.75 -1.30
N PHE A 184 16.16 -3.61 -0.68
CA PHE A 184 16.13 -2.32 -1.38
C PHE A 184 17.43 -1.56 -1.09
N GLY A 185 18.07 -1.05 -2.14
CA GLY A 185 19.26 -0.20 -2.00
C GLY A 185 18.92 1.10 -1.27
N ALA A 186 19.82 1.57 -0.40
CA ALA A 186 19.59 2.76 0.42
C ALA A 186 19.21 3.99 -0.42
N ALA A 187 19.86 4.23 -1.54
CA ALA A 187 19.57 5.36 -2.43
C ALA A 187 18.12 5.33 -2.99
N ARG A 188 17.59 4.14 -3.29
CA ARG A 188 16.18 3.99 -3.75
C ARG A 188 15.19 4.29 -2.62
N VAL A 189 15.50 3.85 -1.40
CA VAL A 189 14.67 4.11 -0.22
C VAL A 189 14.70 5.61 0.11
N GLU A 190 15.84 6.28 -0.02
CA GLU A 190 15.99 7.72 0.18
C GLU A 190 15.22 8.54 -0.85
N ALA A 191 15.31 8.18 -2.13
CA ALA A 191 14.52 8.81 -3.19
C ALA A 191 13.02 8.67 -2.93
N LEU A 192 12.55 7.47 -2.57
CA LEU A 192 11.16 7.23 -2.19
C LEU A 192 10.74 8.05 -0.96
N ALA A 193 11.58 8.11 0.08
CA ALA A 193 11.29 8.92 1.27
C ALA A 193 11.10 10.39 0.90
N SER A 194 11.91 10.93 -0.01
CA SER A 194 11.78 12.30 -0.52
C SER A 194 10.44 12.52 -1.22
N GLU A 195 10.01 11.56 -2.05
CA GLU A 195 8.74 11.64 -2.79
C GLU A 195 7.50 11.53 -1.89
N LEU A 196 7.61 10.79 -0.78
CA LEU A 196 6.52 10.57 0.17
C LEU A 196 6.39 11.69 1.22
N ARG A 197 7.40 12.50 1.43
CA ARG A 197 7.48 13.49 2.52
C ARG A 197 6.43 14.59 2.46
N ASP A 198 6.02 14.97 1.26
CA ASP A 198 5.04 16.05 1.04
C ASP A 198 3.59 15.57 1.11
N ARG A 199 3.36 14.32 1.48
CA ARG A 199 2.03 13.75 1.64
C ARG A 199 1.46 14.06 3.03
N ARG A 200 0.15 14.11 3.14
CA ARG A 200 -0.53 14.19 4.44
C ARG A 200 -0.47 12.85 5.18
N GLU A 201 -0.61 11.75 4.44
CA GLU A 201 -0.70 10.39 4.97
C GLU A 201 -0.05 9.39 4.02
N VAL A 202 0.74 8.50 4.58
CA VAL A 202 1.55 7.53 3.83
C VAL A 202 1.35 6.14 4.40
N TYR A 203 0.94 5.22 3.53
CA TYR A 203 0.84 3.80 3.82
C TYR A 203 1.89 3.05 3.01
N VAL A 204 2.69 2.23 3.67
CA VAL A 204 3.76 1.45 3.01
C VAL A 204 3.68 0.00 3.47
N VAL A 205 3.54 -0.91 2.53
CA VAL A 205 3.63 -2.35 2.79
C VAL A 205 4.95 -2.87 2.24
N VAL A 206 5.79 -3.44 3.10
CA VAL A 206 7.11 -3.94 2.73
C VAL A 206 7.05 -5.46 2.55
N GLU A 207 7.10 -5.90 1.30
CA GLU A 207 7.10 -7.31 0.91
C GLU A 207 8.54 -7.79 0.65
N ALA A 208 9.33 -7.84 1.73
CA ALA A 208 10.73 -8.28 1.69
C ALA A 208 11.09 -9.09 2.94
N PRO A 209 12.08 -9.98 2.87
CA PRO A 209 12.55 -10.74 4.04
C PRO A 209 13.02 -9.88 5.20
N ARG A 210 13.61 -8.71 4.90
CA ARG A 210 14.10 -7.72 5.89
C ARG A 210 13.15 -6.52 5.98
N ALA A 211 11.84 -6.76 6.04
CA ALA A 211 10.82 -5.72 6.07
C ALA A 211 11.04 -4.70 7.20
N LEU A 212 11.43 -5.15 8.39
CA LEU A 212 11.66 -4.26 9.55
C LEU A 212 12.79 -3.26 9.30
N THR A 213 13.93 -3.70 8.76
CA THR A 213 15.07 -2.82 8.46
C THR A 213 14.69 -1.75 7.44
N THR A 214 13.98 -2.14 6.37
CA THR A 214 13.49 -1.20 5.36
C THR A 214 12.45 -0.24 5.95
N ALA A 215 11.54 -0.73 6.77
CA ALA A 215 10.51 0.08 7.42
C ALA A 215 11.13 1.14 8.35
N GLN A 216 12.11 0.76 9.16
CA GLN A 216 12.81 1.67 10.05
C GLN A 216 13.56 2.75 9.27
N LEU A 217 14.35 2.35 8.28
CA LEU A 217 15.10 3.29 7.43
C LEU A 217 14.16 4.28 6.72
N LEU A 218 13.10 3.78 6.08
CA LEU A 218 12.15 4.62 5.37
C LEU A 218 11.42 5.57 6.32
N GLY A 219 10.95 5.07 7.46
CA GLY A 219 10.28 5.87 8.47
C GLY A 219 11.16 6.97 9.06
N GLU A 220 12.45 6.69 9.28
CA GLU A 220 13.46 7.66 9.71
C GLU A 220 13.66 8.76 8.66
N LEU A 221 13.92 8.37 7.41
CA LEU A 221 14.15 9.28 6.30
C LEU A 221 12.97 10.19 5.99
N ILE A 222 11.74 9.72 6.17
CA ILE A 222 10.54 10.55 5.98
C ILE A 222 10.42 11.59 7.10
N ARG A 223 10.67 11.19 8.38
CA ARG A 223 10.53 12.10 9.54
C ARG A 223 11.70 13.05 9.68
N HIS A 224 12.92 12.58 9.39
CA HIS A 224 14.18 13.28 9.57
C HIS A 224 14.97 13.30 8.26
N PRO A 225 14.64 14.22 7.33
CA PRO A 225 15.37 14.33 6.08
C PRO A 225 16.86 14.61 6.35
N PRO A 226 17.77 13.95 5.62
CA PRO A 226 19.16 14.31 5.69
C PRO A 226 19.29 15.79 5.38
N LYS A 227 20.05 16.53 6.19
CA LYS A 227 20.36 17.93 5.90
C LYS A 227 21.06 17.94 4.56
N THR A 228 20.44 18.54 3.55
CA THR A 228 21.04 18.75 2.23
C THR A 228 22.26 19.66 2.43
N GLY A 229 23.40 19.05 2.67
CA GLY A 229 24.68 19.72 2.47
C GLY A 229 24.78 20.01 0.97
N VAL A 230 24.75 21.27 0.60
CA VAL A 230 25.03 21.76 -0.75
C VAL A 230 26.43 21.31 -1.12
N GLY A 231 26.56 20.12 -1.66
CA GLY A 231 27.77 19.60 -2.29
C GLY A 231 27.55 19.55 -3.78
N THR A 232 27.62 20.74 -4.41
CA THR A 232 27.77 20.84 -5.86
C THR A 232 29.08 20.14 -6.23
N VAL A 233 29.03 18.88 -6.58
CA VAL A 233 30.15 18.23 -7.29
C VAL A 233 30.15 18.81 -8.70
N VAL A 234 30.86 19.92 -8.85
CA VAL A 234 31.27 20.43 -10.15
C VAL A 234 32.15 19.35 -10.76
N ALA A 235 31.61 18.60 -11.73
CA ALA A 235 32.39 17.75 -12.60
C ALA A 235 33.39 18.65 -13.34
N ARG A 236 34.64 18.71 -12.84
CA ARG A 236 35.77 19.25 -13.61
C ARG A 236 35.94 18.37 -14.85
N ARG A 237 35.41 18.84 -15.97
CA ARG A 237 35.88 18.42 -17.29
C ARG A 237 37.36 18.82 -17.38
N GLY A 238 38.24 17.83 -17.29
CA GLY A 238 39.62 17.98 -17.61
C GLY A 238 39.73 18.27 -19.10
N ALA A 239 40.08 19.52 -19.43
CA ALA A 239 40.65 19.85 -20.72
C ALA A 239 42.07 19.29 -20.70
N GLY A 240 42.31 18.21 -21.40
CA GLY A 240 43.61 17.64 -21.68
C GLY A 240 43.98 18.03 -23.12
N ALA A 241 45.07 18.77 -23.23
CA ALA A 241 45.64 19.40 -24.39
C ALA A 241 45.96 18.39 -25.52
N ALA A 242 45.80 18.91 -26.71
CA ALA A 242 46.48 18.42 -27.90
C ALA A 242 48.01 18.61 -27.74
N ALA A 243 48.78 17.61 -28.13
CA ALA A 243 50.19 17.79 -28.52
C ALA A 243 50.40 16.93 -29.77
N ASP A 244 50.80 17.64 -30.80
CA ASP A 244 51.37 17.18 -32.06
C ASP A 244 52.58 16.31 -31.83
N GLU A 245 52.86 15.45 -32.83
CA GLU A 245 54.14 15.13 -33.49
C GLU A 245 53.94 13.88 -34.32
N GLU A 246 53.93 14.03 -35.65
CA GLU A 246 54.96 13.78 -36.67
C GLU A 246 55.81 12.52 -36.43
N GLU A 247 55.59 11.46 -37.19
CA GLU A 247 56.43 10.84 -38.23
C GLU A 247 55.75 9.66 -38.92
#